data_09cc79df03e67be7cb074318d763747f
#
_entry.id   09cc79df03e67be7cb074318d763747f
#
_cell.length_a   1.000
_cell.length_b   1.000
_cell.length_c   1.000
_cell.angle_alpha   90.00
_cell.angle_beta   90.00
_cell.angle_gamma   90.00
#
_symmetry.space_group_name_H-M   'P 1'
#
loop_
_entity.id
_entity.type
_entity.pdbx_description
1 polymer ?
#
loop_
_entity_poly.entity_id
_entity_poly.type
_entity_poly.pdbx_seq_one_letter_code
_entity_poly.pdbx_strand_id
1 'polypeptide(L)'
;TVKALVNTGFTSETPDLAIPVSLAERLGLWPKPRGAISVSLETGGGPVEAYIVPQAVRVKVVTRDRTSREVVANVLVNPYVREALLSDALAEELEIQILYPRRGLWRFVGEDKVRESV
;
A
#
# COMPACT_ATOMS: atom_id res chain seq x y z
N THR A 1 -6.99 8.74 -8.08
CA THR A 1 -7.26 7.30 -7.89
C THR A 1 -6.11 6.48 -8.49
N VAL A 2 -5.62 5.54 -7.73
CA VAL A 2 -4.47 4.72 -8.09
C VAL A 2 -4.82 3.26 -7.89
N LYS A 3 -4.36 2.43 -8.82
CA LYS A 3 -4.46 0.98 -8.68
C LYS A 3 -3.37 0.50 -7.71
N ALA A 4 -3.76 -0.27 -6.72
CA ALA A 4 -2.84 -0.83 -5.75
C ALA A 4 -3.01 -2.34 -5.64
N LEU A 5 -1.91 -3.00 -5.34
CA LEU A 5 -1.89 -4.45 -5.16
C LEU A 5 -1.97 -4.77 -3.66
N VAL A 6 -2.90 -5.63 -3.30
CA VAL A 6 -2.97 -6.17 -1.94
C VAL A 6 -2.14 -7.44 -1.92
N ASN A 7 -1.05 -7.41 -1.17
CA ASN A 7 -0.06 -8.47 -1.17
C ASN A 7 0.11 -9.03 0.24
N THR A 8 -0.05 -10.33 0.42
CA THR A 8 0.13 -11.01 1.70
C THR A 8 1.60 -11.11 2.13
N GLY A 9 2.53 -10.75 1.25
CA GLY A 9 3.96 -10.74 1.55
C GLY A 9 4.50 -9.44 2.15
N PHE A 10 3.69 -8.38 2.19
CA PHE A 10 4.11 -7.11 2.76
C PHE A 10 3.61 -7.01 4.21
N THR A 11 4.41 -7.51 5.14
CA THR A 11 4.09 -7.47 6.57
C THR A 11 4.66 -6.23 7.23
N SER A 12 3.83 -5.57 8.04
CA SER A 12 4.23 -4.40 8.82
C SER A 12 3.29 -4.28 10.02
N GLU A 13 3.81 -3.77 11.13
CA GLU A 13 2.99 -3.52 12.32
C GLU A 13 2.15 -2.25 12.17
N THR A 14 2.47 -1.40 11.20
CA THR A 14 1.79 -0.14 10.96
C THR A 14 1.16 -0.12 9.57
N PRO A 15 0.13 0.74 9.36
CA PRO A 15 -0.44 0.91 8.03
C PRO A 15 0.58 1.58 7.10
N ASP A 16 1.11 0.82 6.15
CA ASP A 16 2.11 1.31 5.21
C ASP A 16 1.67 1.10 3.77
N LEU A 17 2.00 2.06 2.92
CA LEU A 17 1.80 2.01 1.48
C LEU A 17 3.15 2.13 0.80
N ALA A 18 3.59 1.07 0.13
CA ALA A 18 4.79 1.12 -0.69
C ALA A 18 4.43 1.62 -2.07
N ILE A 19 5.18 2.59 -2.58
CA ILE A 19 4.91 3.21 -3.88
C ILE A 19 6.18 3.33 -4.72
N PRO A 20 6.02 3.27 -6.06
CA PRO A 20 7.15 3.54 -6.96
C PRO A 20 7.46 5.03 -7.01
N VAL A 21 8.65 5.36 -7.54
CA VAL A 21 9.12 6.75 -7.68
C VAL A 21 8.14 7.59 -8.50
N SER A 22 7.59 7.04 -9.57
CA SER A 22 6.64 7.78 -10.43
C SER A 22 5.42 8.29 -9.67
N LEU A 23 4.88 7.47 -8.76
CA LEU A 23 3.75 7.89 -7.94
C LEU A 23 4.21 8.86 -6.84
N ALA A 24 5.40 8.63 -6.27
CA ALA A 24 5.95 9.53 -5.26
C ALA A 24 6.14 10.94 -5.82
N GLU A 25 6.62 11.08 -7.06
CA GLU A 25 6.73 12.38 -7.73
C GLU A 25 5.38 13.08 -7.81
N ARG A 26 4.33 12.35 -8.19
CA ARG A 26 2.98 12.91 -8.32
C ARG A 26 2.41 13.36 -6.98
N LEU A 27 2.82 12.73 -5.89
CA LEU A 27 2.38 13.07 -4.53
C LEU A 27 3.26 14.12 -3.84
N GLY A 28 4.33 14.58 -4.50
CA GLY A 28 5.26 15.51 -3.90
C GLY A 28 6.19 14.89 -2.87
N LEU A 29 6.39 13.56 -2.94
CA LEU A 29 7.23 12.81 -2.01
C LEU A 29 8.57 12.38 -2.60
N TRP A 30 8.87 12.85 -3.78
CA TRP A 30 10.15 12.63 -4.45
C TRP A 30 10.65 13.96 -5.03
N PRO A 31 11.90 14.33 -4.87
CA PRO A 31 12.96 13.64 -4.10
C PRO A 31 12.65 13.57 -2.61
N LYS A 32 13.51 12.89 -1.86
CA LYS A 32 13.33 12.61 -0.44
C LYS A 32 12.99 13.88 0.35
N PRO A 33 11.79 13.99 0.95
CA PRO A 33 11.39 15.18 1.69
C PRO A 33 12.03 15.23 3.08
N ARG A 34 11.93 16.38 3.73
CA ARG A 34 12.33 16.53 5.12
C ARG A 34 11.47 15.64 6.01
N GLY A 35 12.07 15.06 7.02
CA GLY A 35 11.37 14.16 7.92
C GLY A 35 11.28 12.73 7.42
N ALA A 36 11.70 12.46 6.19
CA ALA A 36 11.76 11.10 5.68
C ALA A 36 12.90 10.33 6.35
N ILE A 37 12.66 9.06 6.58
CA ILE A 37 13.60 8.17 7.26
C ILE A 37 14.16 7.19 6.24
N SER A 38 15.49 7.23 6.02
CA SER A 38 16.14 6.28 5.11
C SER A 38 16.15 4.90 5.73
N VAL A 39 15.83 3.90 4.91
CA VAL A 39 15.82 2.50 5.31
C VAL A 39 16.53 1.67 4.26
N SER A 40 17.13 0.57 4.69
CA SER A 40 17.73 -0.43 3.81
C SER A 40 16.79 -1.62 3.74
N LEU A 41 16.45 -2.04 2.52
CA LEU A 41 15.58 -3.20 2.29
C LEU A 41 16.41 -4.34 1.75
N GLU A 42 16.21 -5.52 2.32
CA GLU A 42 16.84 -6.75 1.80
C GLU A 42 16.05 -7.26 0.60
N THR A 43 16.74 -7.54 -0.47
CA THR A 43 16.17 -8.12 -1.68
C THR A 43 17.02 -9.32 -2.13
N GLY A 44 16.50 -10.08 -3.08
CA GLY A 44 17.26 -11.18 -3.68
C GLY A 44 18.54 -10.75 -4.36
N GLY A 45 18.65 -9.49 -4.78
CA GLY A 45 19.84 -8.89 -5.39
C GLY A 45 20.72 -8.12 -4.41
N GLY A 46 20.46 -8.20 -3.10
CA GLY A 46 21.17 -7.47 -2.07
C GLY A 46 20.37 -6.32 -1.47
N PRO A 47 20.99 -5.54 -0.56
CA PRO A 47 20.29 -4.42 0.06
C PRO A 47 20.04 -3.29 -0.93
N VAL A 48 18.86 -2.66 -0.83
CA VAL A 48 18.51 -1.48 -1.63
C VAL A 48 18.08 -0.36 -0.71
N GLU A 49 18.30 0.87 -1.11
CA GLU A 49 17.91 2.04 -0.34
C GLU A 49 16.49 2.46 -0.70
N ALA A 50 15.74 2.77 0.34
CA ALA A 50 14.39 3.32 0.25
C ALA A 50 14.22 4.35 1.37
N TYR A 51 13.06 4.98 1.47
CA TYR A 51 12.77 5.85 2.60
C TYR A 51 11.30 5.80 2.96
N ILE A 52 11.02 6.09 4.23
CA ILE A 52 9.66 6.15 4.76
C ILE A 52 9.32 7.60 5.06
N VAL A 53 8.15 8.04 4.61
CA VAL A 53 7.57 9.33 4.98
C VAL A 53 6.41 9.03 5.94
N PRO A 54 6.57 9.33 7.24
CA PRO A 54 5.54 8.98 8.22
C PRO A 54 4.23 9.73 7.99
N GLN A 55 3.12 9.02 8.08
CA GLN A 55 1.76 9.57 8.04
C GLN A 55 1.54 10.54 6.88
N ALA A 56 2.06 10.18 5.72
CA ALA A 56 2.11 11.09 4.58
C ALA A 56 0.84 11.13 3.73
N VAL A 57 -0.01 10.12 3.83
CA VAL A 57 -1.20 10.00 2.98
C VAL A 57 -2.40 9.50 3.76
N ARG A 58 -3.57 9.77 3.19
CA ARG A 58 -4.83 9.17 3.62
C ARG A 58 -5.28 8.23 2.52
N VAL A 59 -5.57 7.00 2.89
CA VAL A 59 -5.91 5.93 1.95
C VAL A 59 -7.34 5.50 2.18
N LYS A 60 -8.08 5.35 1.10
CA LYS A 60 -9.40 4.71 1.12
C LYS A 60 -9.57 3.87 -0.13
N VAL A 61 -10.37 2.81 -0.01
CA VAL A 61 -10.72 1.97 -1.14
C VAL A 61 -12.00 2.50 -1.76
N VAL A 62 -11.98 2.68 -3.07
CA VAL A 62 -13.14 3.15 -3.82
C VAL A 62 -13.59 2.04 -4.77
N THR A 63 -14.84 1.62 -4.63
CA THR A 63 -15.48 0.69 -5.55
C THR A 63 -16.72 1.37 -6.13
N ARG A 64 -17.41 0.70 -7.06
CA ARG A 64 -18.61 1.29 -7.70
C ARG A 64 -19.72 1.60 -6.71
N ASP A 65 -19.86 0.79 -5.67
CA ASP A 65 -21.01 0.83 -4.76
C ASP A 65 -20.62 1.12 -3.31
N ARG A 66 -19.34 1.23 -3.02
CA ARG A 66 -18.87 1.43 -1.65
C ARG A 66 -17.51 2.13 -1.61
N THR A 67 -17.33 2.94 -0.58
CA THR A 67 -16.04 3.54 -0.25
C THR A 67 -15.70 3.15 1.19
N SER A 68 -14.48 2.69 1.43
CA SER A 68 -14.03 2.38 2.78
C SER A 68 -13.83 3.65 3.61
N ARG A 69 -13.59 3.48 4.90
CA ARG A 69 -13.11 4.58 5.73
C ARG A 69 -11.70 4.99 5.28
N GLU A 70 -11.32 6.22 5.61
CA GLU A 70 -9.95 6.69 5.38
C GLU A 70 -9.03 6.19 6.48
N VAL A 71 -7.83 5.80 6.09
CA VAL A 71 -6.78 5.37 7.00
C VAL A 71 -5.52 6.19 6.71
N VAL A 72 -4.93 6.79 7.74
CA VAL A 72 -3.65 7.48 7.60
C VAL A 72 -2.55 6.43 7.51
N ALA A 73 -1.70 6.54 6.50
CA ALA A 73 -0.66 5.57 6.24
C ALA A 73 0.70 6.22 6.09
N ASN A 74 1.73 5.49 6.51
CA ASN A 74 3.10 5.83 6.18
C ASN A 74 3.34 5.47 4.72
N VAL A 75 4.20 6.21 4.05
CA VAL A 75 4.58 5.91 2.67
C VAL A 75 6.01 5.39 2.64
N LEU A 76 6.19 4.22 2.04
CA LEU A 76 7.50 3.67 1.75
C LEU A 76 7.78 3.91 0.26
N VAL A 77 8.69 4.81 -0.05
CA VAL A 77 9.11 5.05 -1.44
C VAL A 77 10.20 4.04 -1.79
N ASN A 78 9.83 3.10 -2.64
CA ASN A 78 10.71 2.01 -3.04
C ASN A 78 10.91 2.06 -4.55
N PRO A 79 12.14 2.41 -5.03
CA PRO A 79 12.39 2.52 -6.48
C PRO A 79 12.22 1.22 -7.25
N TYR A 80 12.15 0.10 -6.56
CA TYR A 80 12.10 -1.23 -7.19
C TYR A 80 10.70 -1.82 -7.31
N VAL A 81 9.68 -1.16 -6.74
CA VAL A 81 8.29 -1.58 -6.95
C VAL A 81 7.72 -0.87 -8.16
N ARG A 82 6.80 -1.54 -8.86
CA ARG A 82 6.16 -1.00 -10.06
C ARG A 82 4.76 -0.49 -9.80
N GLU A 83 4.13 -0.97 -8.74
CA GLU A 83 2.77 -0.63 -8.36
C GLU A 83 2.71 -0.31 -6.87
N ALA A 84 1.68 0.40 -6.46
CA ALA A 84 1.44 0.61 -5.04
C ALA A 84 1.09 -0.71 -4.37
N LEU A 85 1.68 -0.95 -3.19
CA LEU A 85 1.48 -2.17 -2.40
C LEU A 85 0.97 -1.79 -1.01
N LEU A 86 -0.10 -2.43 -0.57
CA LEU A 86 -0.64 -2.25 0.78
C LEU A 86 0.03 -3.23 1.74
N SER A 87 0.43 -2.75 2.92
CA SER A 87 0.84 -3.64 3.99
C SER A 87 -0.35 -4.42 4.55
N ASP A 88 -0.08 -5.53 5.23
CA ASP A 88 -1.13 -6.30 5.89
C ASP A 88 -1.90 -5.45 6.89
N ALA A 89 -1.20 -4.61 7.67
CA ALA A 89 -1.85 -3.72 8.63
C ALA A 89 -2.76 -2.71 7.95
N LEU A 90 -2.34 -2.13 6.82
CA LEU A 90 -3.18 -1.19 6.08
C LEU A 90 -4.41 -1.89 5.52
N ALA A 91 -4.25 -3.08 4.96
CA ALA A 91 -5.37 -3.85 4.43
C ALA A 91 -6.40 -4.18 5.53
N GLU A 92 -5.93 -4.57 6.71
CA GLU A 92 -6.81 -4.84 7.86
C GLU A 92 -7.58 -3.59 8.28
N GLU A 93 -6.92 -2.44 8.39
CA GLU A 93 -7.58 -1.21 8.78
C GLU A 93 -8.57 -0.70 7.74
N LEU A 94 -8.34 -0.99 6.47
CA LEU A 94 -9.30 -0.72 5.40
C LEU A 94 -10.43 -1.75 5.34
N GLU A 95 -10.38 -2.75 6.23
CA GLU A 95 -11.36 -3.82 6.32
C GLU A 95 -11.42 -4.69 5.06
N ILE A 96 -10.26 -4.89 4.44
CA ILE A 96 -10.11 -5.77 3.28
C ILE A 96 -9.82 -7.18 3.75
N GLN A 97 -10.60 -8.14 3.27
CA GLN A 97 -10.37 -9.56 3.48
C GLN A 97 -10.03 -10.22 2.16
N ILE A 98 -8.83 -10.78 2.06
CA ILE A 98 -8.39 -11.50 0.88
C ILE A 98 -8.88 -12.93 0.99
N LEU A 99 -9.70 -13.38 0.03
CA LEU A 99 -10.28 -14.71 0.04
C LEU A 99 -9.42 -15.70 -0.74
N TYR A 100 -9.07 -15.32 -1.96
CA TYR A 100 -8.24 -16.14 -2.85
C TYR A 100 -7.21 -15.23 -3.52
N PRO A 101 -6.01 -15.11 -2.94
CA PRO A 101 -5.01 -14.15 -3.46
C PRO A 101 -4.65 -14.39 -4.93
N ARG A 102 -4.53 -15.65 -5.32
CA ARG A 102 -4.16 -16.00 -6.70
C ARG A 102 -5.23 -15.62 -7.71
N ARG A 103 -6.51 -15.73 -7.31
CA ARG A 103 -7.65 -15.36 -8.16
C ARG A 103 -7.98 -13.88 -8.09
N GLY A 104 -7.38 -13.15 -7.16
CA GLY A 104 -7.69 -11.74 -6.94
C GLY A 104 -9.06 -11.54 -6.32
N LEU A 105 -9.59 -12.51 -5.57
CA LEU A 105 -10.90 -12.39 -4.95
C LEU A 105 -10.77 -11.88 -3.52
N TRP A 106 -11.56 -10.86 -3.21
CA TRP A 106 -11.55 -10.20 -1.92
C TRP A 106 -12.94 -9.67 -1.57
N ARG A 107 -13.11 -9.26 -0.33
CA ARG A 107 -14.35 -8.60 0.12
C ARG A 107 -14.03 -7.64 1.26
N PHE A 108 -14.94 -6.73 1.54
CA PHE A 108 -14.89 -6.00 2.81
C PHE A 108 -15.36 -6.93 3.94
N VAL A 109 -14.75 -6.78 5.12
CA VAL A 109 -15.12 -7.55 6.29
C VAL A 109 -16.61 -7.32 6.61
N GLY A 110 -17.33 -8.40 6.86
CA GLY A 110 -18.77 -8.34 7.17
C GLY A 110 -19.67 -8.24 5.95
N GLU A 111 -19.13 -8.23 4.76
CA GLU A 111 -19.88 -8.14 3.51
C GLU A 111 -19.94 -9.51 2.83
N ASP A 112 -21.10 -9.88 2.28
CA ASP A 112 -21.23 -11.15 1.54
C ASP A 112 -20.72 -11.04 0.11
N LYS A 113 -20.69 -9.84 -0.43
CA LYS A 113 -20.28 -9.59 -1.82
C LYS A 113 -18.80 -9.84 -2.01
N VAL A 114 -18.48 -10.81 -2.86
CA VAL A 114 -17.09 -11.06 -3.29
C VAL A 114 -16.76 -10.18 -4.47
N ARG A 115 -15.60 -9.56 -4.43
CA ARG A 115 -15.12 -8.66 -5.46
C ARG A 115 -13.89 -9.22 -6.13
N GLU A 116 -13.71 -8.87 -7.38
CA GLU A 116 -12.55 -9.27 -8.16
C GLU A 116 -11.60 -8.09 -8.31
N SER A 117 -10.32 -8.36 -8.10
CA SER A 117 -9.25 -7.40 -8.31
C SER A 117 -9.06 -7.14 -9.79
N VAL A 118 -8.85 -5.91 -10.16
CA VAL A 118 -8.69 -5.51 -11.56
C VAL A 118 -7.23 -5.52 -11.98
#